data_16cd37b7c7db1736c123e75dbf0356e4
#
_entry.id   16cd37b7c7db1736c123e75dbf0356e4
#
_cell.length_a   1.000
_cell.length_b   1.000
_cell.length_c   1.000
_cell.angle_alpha   90.00
_cell.angle_beta   90.00
_cell.angle_gamma   90.00
#
_symmetry.space_group_name_H-M   'P 1'
#
loop_
_entity.id
_entity.type
_entity.pdbx_description
1 polymer ?
#
loop_
_entity_poly.entity_id
_entity_poly.type
_entity_poly.pdbx_seq_one_letter_code
_entity_poly.pdbx_strand_id
1 'polypeptide(L)'
;STIEEFGDDEIGQIMQISEAEAAEMVAIAHREMQDSVRGSVMIIEDEPLIALDLRTIVDEMGHQVVGHARTLDEAVALGRAEHPDLILSDIQLADGSSGLDAVRILLEEIGERPVIFITSFPERLLTGEKPEPALLIPKPFRHEQVRSAVSQGMFFSSLERLLA
;
A
#
# COMPACT_ATOMS: atom_id res chain seq x y z
N SER A 1 -2.53 16.38 10.08
CA SER A 1 -1.18 16.32 10.66
C SER A 1 -0.40 17.60 10.39
N THR A 2 0.67 17.80 11.14
CA THR A 2 1.53 18.98 10.98
C THR A 2 2.13 19.08 9.60
N ILE A 3 2.46 17.95 8.99
CA ILE A 3 3.05 17.91 7.66
C ILE A 3 2.05 18.40 6.60
N GLU A 4 0.80 17.98 6.73
CA GLU A 4 -0.26 18.39 5.81
C GLU A 4 -0.55 19.88 5.91
N GLU A 5 -0.62 20.41 7.11
CA GLU A 5 -0.83 21.83 7.36
C GLU A 5 0.32 22.66 6.80
N PHE A 6 1.53 22.21 6.99
CA PHE A 6 2.73 22.86 6.49
C PHE A 6 2.77 22.87 4.97
N GLY A 7 2.41 21.76 4.34
CA GLY A 7 2.35 21.65 2.88
C GLY A 7 1.32 22.59 2.26
N ASP A 8 0.15 22.72 2.88
CA ASP A 8 -0.89 23.64 2.41
C ASP A 8 -0.42 25.10 2.49
N ASP A 9 0.26 25.45 3.56
CA ASP A 9 0.84 26.77 3.75
C ASP A 9 1.88 27.09 2.66
N GLU A 10 2.77 26.17 2.40
CA GLU A 10 3.80 26.33 1.38
C GLU A 10 3.19 26.51 -0.01
N ILE A 11 2.19 25.70 -0.35
CA ILE A 11 1.50 25.81 -1.63
C ILE A 11 0.84 27.17 -1.76
N GLY A 12 0.17 27.64 -0.69
CA GLY A 12 -0.46 28.95 -0.68
C GLY A 12 0.54 30.08 -0.91
N GLN A 13 1.70 30.02 -0.29
CA GLN A 13 2.76 31.02 -0.45
C GLN A 13 3.34 31.02 -1.86
N ILE A 14 3.65 29.86 -2.39
CA ILE A 14 4.26 29.70 -3.71
C ILE A 14 3.32 30.17 -4.81
N MET A 15 2.06 29.82 -4.72
CA MET A 15 1.06 30.10 -5.73
C MET A 15 0.33 31.44 -5.51
N GLN A 16 0.64 32.13 -4.41
CA GLN A 16 0.00 33.39 -4.03
C GLN A 16 -1.52 33.28 -3.89
N ILE A 17 -2.01 32.15 -3.44
CA ILE A 17 -3.40 31.89 -3.13
C ILE A 17 -3.57 31.74 -1.61
N SER A 18 -4.82 31.82 -1.13
CA SER A 18 -5.10 31.65 0.29
C SER A 18 -4.87 30.21 0.72
N GLU A 19 -4.62 30.02 2.03
CA GLU A 19 -4.50 28.68 2.59
C GLU A 19 -5.75 27.85 2.35
N ALA A 20 -6.93 28.49 2.45
CA ALA A 20 -8.20 27.79 2.20
C ALA A 20 -8.30 27.33 0.75
N GLU A 21 -7.88 28.17 -0.20
CA GLU A 21 -7.87 27.78 -1.61
C GLU A 21 -6.88 26.66 -1.88
N ALA A 22 -5.67 26.72 -1.28
CA ALA A 22 -4.67 25.68 -1.42
C ALA A 22 -5.17 24.36 -0.86
N ALA A 23 -5.78 24.38 0.32
CA ALA A 23 -6.34 23.17 0.93
C ALA A 23 -7.46 22.58 0.08
N GLU A 24 -8.32 23.42 -0.49
CA GLU A 24 -9.39 22.96 -1.38
C GLU A 24 -8.84 22.32 -2.64
N MET A 25 -7.82 22.91 -3.26
CA MET A 25 -7.16 22.36 -4.44
C MET A 25 -6.55 20.99 -4.15
N VAL A 26 -5.86 20.87 -3.00
CA VAL A 26 -5.27 19.59 -2.60
C VAL A 26 -6.36 18.55 -2.36
N ALA A 27 -7.45 18.93 -1.71
CA ALA A 27 -8.56 18.01 -1.45
C ALA A 27 -9.25 17.55 -2.74
N ILE A 28 -9.44 18.46 -3.71
CA ILE A 28 -10.03 18.13 -5.01
C ILE A 28 -9.11 17.17 -5.77
N ALA A 29 -7.83 17.50 -5.84
CA ALA A 29 -6.84 16.65 -6.52
C ALA A 29 -6.81 15.25 -5.91
N HIS A 30 -6.86 15.15 -4.59
CA HIS A 30 -6.87 13.87 -3.88
C HIS A 30 -8.12 13.06 -4.22
N ARG A 31 -9.30 13.69 -4.23
CA ARG A 31 -10.55 13.00 -4.59
C ARG A 31 -10.55 12.52 -6.04
N GLU A 32 -10.09 13.35 -6.95
CA GLU A 32 -9.98 12.97 -8.36
C GLU A 32 -9.03 11.80 -8.55
N MET A 33 -7.92 11.82 -7.82
CA MET A 33 -6.95 10.73 -7.85
C MET A 33 -7.57 9.43 -7.34
N GLN A 34 -8.29 9.47 -6.23
CA GLN A 34 -8.98 8.29 -5.69
C GLN A 34 -10.01 7.73 -6.65
N ASP A 35 -10.75 8.60 -7.34
CA ASP A 35 -11.77 8.18 -8.30
C ASP A 35 -11.19 7.57 -9.56
N SER A 36 -10.02 8.07 -10.00
CA SER A 36 -9.39 7.65 -11.26
C SER A 36 -8.39 6.51 -11.08
N VAL A 37 -7.77 6.39 -9.90
CA VAL A 37 -6.73 5.39 -9.64
C VAL A 37 -7.36 4.14 -9.01
N ARG A 38 -7.74 3.22 -9.89
CA ARG A 38 -8.21 1.89 -9.46
C ARG A 38 -7.14 0.89 -9.84
N GLY A 39 -6.83 0.00 -8.92
CA GLY A 39 -5.78 -0.96 -9.15
C GLY A 39 -6.09 -2.31 -8.57
N SER A 40 -5.15 -3.21 -8.76
CA SER A 40 -5.24 -4.57 -8.24
C SER A 40 -4.35 -4.73 -7.02
N VAL A 41 -4.85 -5.44 -6.02
CA VAL A 41 -4.17 -5.65 -4.75
C VAL A 41 -4.08 -7.14 -4.45
N MET A 42 -2.89 -7.59 -4.07
CA MET A 42 -2.68 -8.95 -3.57
C MET A 42 -2.46 -8.89 -2.08
N ILE A 43 -3.05 -9.84 -1.36
CA ILE A 43 -2.94 -9.94 0.10
C ILE A 43 -2.16 -11.20 0.46
N ILE A 44 -1.11 -11.05 1.28
CA ILE A 44 -0.34 -12.15 1.82
C ILE A 44 -0.54 -12.12 3.33
N GLU A 45 -1.39 -13.00 3.83
CA GLU A 45 -1.79 -13.03 5.25
C GLU A 45 -2.32 -14.42 5.59
N ASP A 46 -1.79 -15.02 6.65
CA ASP A 46 -2.19 -16.37 7.05
C ASP A 46 -3.40 -16.39 8.00
N GLU A 47 -3.70 -15.27 8.67
CA GLU A 47 -4.85 -15.19 9.57
C GLU A 47 -6.11 -14.86 8.80
N PRO A 48 -7.10 -15.78 8.74
CA PRO A 48 -8.27 -15.59 7.89
C PRO A 48 -9.09 -14.33 8.20
N LEU A 49 -9.24 -13.99 9.46
CA LEU A 49 -10.02 -12.81 9.86
C LEU A 49 -9.34 -11.52 9.46
N ILE A 50 -8.02 -11.46 9.57
CA ILE A 50 -7.26 -10.29 9.14
C ILE A 50 -7.29 -10.16 7.63
N ALA A 51 -7.12 -11.26 6.91
CA ALA A 51 -7.20 -11.27 5.46
C ALA A 51 -8.58 -10.79 4.97
N LEU A 52 -9.65 -11.25 5.62
CA LEU A 52 -11.00 -10.81 5.31
C LEU A 52 -11.18 -9.31 5.56
N ASP A 53 -10.66 -8.82 6.67
CA ASP A 53 -10.75 -7.41 7.03
C ASP A 53 -10.02 -6.54 6.01
N LEU A 54 -8.81 -6.92 5.63
CA LEU A 54 -8.04 -6.23 4.60
C LEU A 54 -8.76 -6.22 3.25
N ARG A 55 -9.32 -7.36 2.88
CA ARG A 55 -10.09 -7.50 1.64
C ARG A 55 -11.29 -6.55 1.62
N THR A 56 -12.02 -6.49 2.73
CA THR A 56 -13.17 -5.61 2.86
C THR A 56 -12.77 -4.15 2.68
N ILE A 57 -11.68 -3.73 3.33
CA ILE A 57 -11.18 -2.36 3.21
C ILE A 57 -10.85 -2.03 1.76
N VAL A 58 -10.10 -2.90 1.10
CA VAL A 58 -9.65 -2.71 -0.28
C VAL A 58 -10.84 -2.67 -1.24
N ASP A 59 -11.80 -3.60 -1.08
CA ASP A 59 -13.01 -3.63 -1.89
C ASP A 59 -13.83 -2.36 -1.74
N GLU A 60 -13.99 -1.87 -0.51
CA GLU A 60 -14.71 -0.63 -0.24
C GLU A 60 -14.05 0.59 -0.88
N MET A 61 -12.74 0.55 -1.07
CA MET A 61 -12.01 1.61 -1.74
C MET A 61 -12.14 1.56 -3.28
N GLY A 62 -12.77 0.52 -3.81
CA GLY A 62 -12.96 0.36 -5.24
C GLY A 62 -11.83 -0.33 -5.98
N HIS A 63 -10.85 -0.88 -5.26
CA HIS A 63 -9.77 -1.66 -5.87
C HIS A 63 -10.16 -3.12 -5.97
N GLN A 64 -9.51 -3.85 -6.88
CA GLN A 64 -9.74 -5.27 -7.06
C GLN A 64 -8.75 -6.08 -6.25
N VAL A 65 -9.25 -6.96 -5.39
CA VAL A 65 -8.41 -7.96 -4.71
C VAL A 65 -8.24 -9.13 -5.66
N VAL A 66 -7.02 -9.32 -6.17
CA VAL A 66 -6.74 -10.38 -7.15
C VAL A 66 -6.56 -11.74 -6.51
N GLY A 67 -6.33 -11.78 -5.22
CA GLY A 67 -6.23 -13.03 -4.48
C GLY A 67 -5.60 -12.85 -3.11
N HIS A 68 -5.61 -13.93 -2.38
CA HIS A 68 -5.11 -14.01 -1.02
C HIS A 68 -4.19 -15.23 -0.89
N ALA A 69 -2.97 -15.02 -0.44
CA ALA A 69 -1.98 -16.08 -0.23
C ALA A 69 -1.67 -16.23 1.26
N ARG A 70 -1.45 -17.44 1.71
CA ARG A 70 -1.18 -17.75 3.10
C ARG A 70 0.26 -18.17 3.36
N THR A 71 1.00 -18.50 2.29
CA THR A 71 2.37 -18.98 2.35
C THR A 71 3.22 -18.29 1.30
N LEU A 72 4.54 -18.43 1.41
CA LEU A 72 5.46 -17.91 0.40
C LEU A 72 5.17 -18.50 -0.98
N ASP A 73 4.98 -19.82 -1.05
CA ASP A 73 4.76 -20.49 -2.33
C ASP A 73 3.47 -20.02 -3.00
N GLU A 74 2.38 -19.90 -2.22
CA GLU A 74 1.11 -19.36 -2.73
C GLU A 74 1.26 -17.92 -3.20
N ALA A 75 2.00 -17.11 -2.43
CA ALA A 75 2.20 -15.70 -2.76
C ALA A 75 2.97 -15.53 -4.07
N VAL A 76 4.04 -16.29 -4.24
CA VAL A 76 4.85 -16.22 -5.46
C VAL A 76 4.03 -16.67 -6.68
N ALA A 77 3.29 -17.76 -6.55
CA ALA A 77 2.43 -18.25 -7.64
C ALA A 77 1.37 -17.23 -8.01
N LEU A 78 0.69 -16.67 -7.03
CA LEU A 78 -0.36 -15.68 -7.24
C LEU A 78 0.18 -14.41 -7.87
N GLY A 79 1.29 -13.90 -7.37
CA GLY A 79 1.90 -12.69 -7.90
C GLY A 79 2.37 -12.84 -9.34
N ARG A 80 2.92 -14.00 -9.68
CA ARG A 80 3.32 -14.31 -11.06
C ARG A 80 2.13 -14.34 -12.01
N ALA A 81 1.01 -14.88 -11.55
CA ALA A 81 -0.18 -15.00 -12.37
C ALA A 81 -0.91 -13.67 -12.56
N GLU A 82 -0.98 -12.86 -11.51
CA GLU A 82 -1.86 -11.70 -11.48
C GLU A 82 -1.16 -10.35 -11.66
N HIS A 83 0.15 -10.27 -11.41
CA HIS A 83 0.91 -9.01 -11.50
C HIS A 83 0.20 -7.84 -10.80
N PRO A 84 -0.03 -7.92 -9.48
CA PRO A 84 -0.78 -6.89 -8.76
C PRO A 84 -0.08 -5.54 -8.78
N ASP A 85 -0.85 -4.47 -8.70
CA ASP A 85 -0.31 -3.11 -8.61
C ASP A 85 0.23 -2.80 -7.22
N LEU A 86 -0.30 -3.45 -6.20
CA LEU A 86 0.05 -3.22 -4.80
C LEU A 86 0.01 -4.54 -4.04
N ILE A 87 0.92 -4.70 -3.09
CA ILE A 87 0.98 -5.89 -2.24
C ILE A 87 0.79 -5.48 -0.77
N LEU A 88 -0.17 -6.13 -0.10
CA LEU A 88 -0.32 -6.05 1.36
C LEU A 88 0.22 -7.37 1.91
N SER A 89 1.21 -7.32 2.80
CA SER A 89 1.86 -8.54 3.27
C SER A 89 2.16 -8.54 4.76
N ASP A 90 1.84 -9.63 5.43
CA ASP A 90 2.43 -9.92 6.73
C ASP A 90 3.86 -10.42 6.52
N ILE A 91 4.66 -10.37 7.57
CA ILE A 91 6.05 -10.82 7.52
C ILE A 91 6.16 -12.30 7.87
N GLN A 92 5.45 -12.76 8.91
CA GLN A 92 5.46 -14.16 9.32
C GLN A 92 4.21 -14.89 8.83
N LEU A 93 4.42 -16.00 8.15
CA LEU A 93 3.32 -16.79 7.56
C LEU A 93 3.16 -18.14 8.27
N ALA A 94 2.01 -18.80 8.03
CA ALA A 94 1.55 -19.98 8.74
C ALA A 94 2.53 -21.16 8.72
N ASP A 95 3.22 -21.36 7.62
CA ASP A 95 4.15 -22.47 7.45
C ASP A 95 5.58 -22.16 7.88
N GLY A 96 5.77 -21.03 8.58
CA GLY A 96 7.09 -20.56 8.98
C GLY A 96 7.83 -19.79 7.89
N SER A 97 7.27 -19.68 6.69
CA SER A 97 7.88 -18.88 5.62
C SER A 97 7.70 -17.38 5.89
N SER A 98 8.43 -16.57 5.15
CA SER A 98 8.45 -15.13 5.33
C SER A 98 7.74 -14.41 4.19
N GLY A 99 6.79 -13.53 4.56
CA GLY A 99 6.17 -12.62 3.59
C GLY A 99 7.17 -11.65 2.99
N LEU A 100 8.19 -11.26 3.75
CA LEU A 100 9.26 -10.41 3.26
C LEU A 100 10.04 -11.10 2.13
N ASP A 101 10.36 -12.37 2.29
CA ASP A 101 11.04 -13.15 1.26
C ASP A 101 10.16 -13.32 0.02
N ALA A 102 8.85 -13.57 0.21
CA ALA A 102 7.92 -13.66 -0.90
C ALA A 102 7.88 -12.37 -1.72
N VAL A 103 7.83 -11.23 -1.03
CA VAL A 103 7.81 -9.93 -1.68
C VAL A 103 9.12 -9.69 -2.45
N ARG A 104 10.25 -10.01 -1.87
CA ARG A 104 11.54 -9.86 -2.55
C ARG A 104 11.60 -10.65 -3.84
N ILE A 105 11.16 -11.91 -3.80
CA ILE A 105 11.12 -12.77 -4.98
C ILE A 105 10.22 -12.15 -6.05
N LEU A 106 9.03 -11.71 -5.66
CA LEU A 106 8.08 -11.12 -6.60
C LEU A 106 8.60 -9.85 -7.24
N LEU A 107 9.20 -8.95 -6.45
CA LEU A 107 9.72 -7.69 -6.99
C LEU A 107 10.85 -7.92 -8.00
N GLU A 108 11.66 -8.96 -7.79
CA GLU A 108 12.70 -9.33 -8.75
C GLU A 108 12.10 -9.88 -10.05
N GLU A 109 11.02 -10.65 -9.95
CA GLU A 109 10.42 -11.34 -11.11
C GLU A 109 9.46 -10.47 -11.91
N ILE A 110 8.61 -9.71 -11.23
CA ILE A 110 7.55 -8.94 -11.90
C ILE A 110 7.75 -7.44 -11.86
N GLY A 111 8.85 -6.98 -11.26
CA GLY A 111 9.19 -5.57 -11.19
C GLY A 111 8.76 -4.90 -9.91
N GLU A 112 9.34 -3.72 -9.65
CA GLU A 112 9.04 -2.96 -8.45
C GLU A 112 7.61 -2.44 -8.43
N ARG A 113 7.01 -2.49 -7.26
CA ARG A 113 5.68 -1.96 -6.98
C ARG A 113 5.54 -1.65 -5.50
N PRO A 114 4.58 -0.79 -5.11
CA PRO A 114 4.39 -0.47 -3.70
C PRO A 114 4.02 -1.69 -2.88
N VAL A 115 4.58 -1.76 -1.68
CA VAL A 115 4.33 -2.83 -0.72
C VAL A 115 3.96 -2.21 0.62
N ILE A 116 2.94 -2.75 1.26
CA ILE A 116 2.56 -2.36 2.62
C ILE A 116 2.70 -3.60 3.50
N PHE A 117 3.62 -3.54 4.46
CA PHE A 117 3.78 -4.59 5.44
C PHE A 117 2.88 -4.33 6.64
N ILE A 118 2.10 -5.33 7.02
CA ILE A 118 1.17 -5.25 8.16
C ILE A 118 1.54 -6.40 9.10
N THR A 119 2.16 -6.10 10.24
CA THR A 119 2.76 -7.13 11.07
C THR A 119 2.73 -6.81 12.55
N SER A 120 2.73 -7.88 13.37
CA SER A 120 2.91 -7.77 14.82
C SER A 120 4.39 -7.64 15.20
N PHE A 121 5.29 -7.79 14.24
CA PHE A 121 6.74 -7.78 14.48
C PHE A 121 7.44 -6.74 13.59
N PRO A 122 7.14 -5.45 13.79
CA PRO A 122 7.70 -4.40 12.93
C PRO A 122 9.22 -4.29 13.02
N GLU A 123 9.82 -4.70 14.13
CA GLU A 123 11.27 -4.66 14.34
C GLU A 123 12.04 -5.51 13.33
N ARG A 124 11.39 -6.51 12.73
CA ARG A 124 12.05 -7.37 11.73
C ARG A 124 12.39 -6.62 10.44
N LEU A 125 11.67 -5.56 10.16
CA LEU A 125 11.98 -4.69 9.02
C LEU A 125 13.11 -3.72 9.32
N LEU A 126 13.36 -3.44 10.60
CA LEU A 126 14.40 -2.50 11.01
C LEU A 126 15.81 -3.10 10.96
N THR A 127 15.91 -4.44 11.00
CA THR A 127 17.18 -5.15 11.07
C THR A 127 17.68 -5.69 9.74
N GLY A 128 16.93 -5.52 8.66
CA GLY A 128 17.30 -6.03 7.35
C GLY A 128 16.93 -5.06 6.23
N GLU A 129 17.36 -5.39 5.03
CA GLU A 129 16.97 -4.64 3.85
C GLU A 129 15.49 -4.86 3.56
N LYS A 130 14.76 -3.77 3.44
CA LYS A 130 13.35 -3.83 3.04
C LYS A 130 13.22 -3.37 1.59
N PRO A 131 12.27 -3.95 0.84
CA PRO A 131 11.98 -3.46 -0.51
C PRO A 131 11.49 -2.01 -0.45
N GLU A 132 11.89 -1.21 -1.42
CA GLU A 132 11.41 0.15 -1.56
C GLU A 132 10.58 0.27 -2.84
N PRO A 133 9.51 1.07 -2.87
CA PRO A 133 8.92 1.77 -1.73
C PRO A 133 8.07 0.84 -0.85
N ALA A 134 8.23 0.97 0.46
CA ALA A 134 7.48 0.15 1.41
C ALA A 134 6.95 1.00 2.56
N LEU A 135 5.73 0.68 2.98
CA LEU A 135 5.10 1.26 4.15
C LEU A 135 4.92 0.16 5.20
N LEU A 136 4.86 0.56 6.45
CA LEU A 136 4.74 -0.37 7.56
C LEU A 136 3.56 0.02 8.46
N ILE A 137 2.69 -0.94 8.73
CA ILE A 137 1.57 -0.78 9.65
C ILE A 137 1.68 -1.87 10.72
N PRO A 138 1.85 -1.50 12.00
CA PRO A 138 1.87 -2.50 13.07
C PRO A 138 0.47 -3.01 13.38
N LYS A 139 0.37 -4.28 13.78
CA LYS A 139 -0.87 -4.86 14.29
C LYS A 139 -0.96 -4.60 15.80
N PRO A 140 -2.13 -4.31 16.36
CA PRO A 140 -3.41 -4.16 15.68
C PRO A 140 -3.48 -2.82 14.91
N PHE A 141 -4.18 -2.84 13.78
CA PHE A 141 -4.30 -1.65 12.93
C PHE A 141 -5.72 -1.08 12.96
N ARG A 142 -5.84 0.19 12.56
CA ARG A 142 -7.13 0.82 12.31
C ARG A 142 -7.40 0.83 10.81
N HIS A 143 -8.67 0.76 10.43
CA HIS A 143 -9.05 0.76 9.02
C HIS A 143 -8.51 1.99 8.27
N GLU A 144 -8.51 3.15 8.93
CA GLU A 144 -8.00 4.39 8.34
C GLU A 144 -6.52 4.31 7.99
N GLN A 145 -5.73 3.62 8.80
CA GLN A 145 -4.30 3.45 8.53
C GLN A 145 -4.10 2.66 7.24
N VAL A 146 -4.86 1.59 7.06
CA VAL A 146 -4.78 0.76 5.86
C VAL A 146 -5.27 1.54 4.65
N ARG A 147 -6.39 2.25 4.76
CA ARG A 147 -6.91 3.07 3.66
C ARG A 147 -5.91 4.12 3.21
N SER A 148 -5.31 4.83 4.16
CA SER A 148 -4.32 5.84 3.86
C SER A 148 -3.10 5.26 3.15
N ALA A 149 -2.59 4.13 3.65
CA ALA A 149 -1.44 3.47 3.05
C ALA A 149 -1.75 2.94 1.64
N VAL A 150 -2.92 2.35 1.45
CA VAL A 150 -3.34 1.85 0.12
C VAL A 150 -3.49 3.00 -0.86
N SER A 151 -4.08 4.12 -0.44
CA SER A 151 -4.19 5.31 -1.29
C SER A 151 -2.83 5.83 -1.72
N GLN A 152 -1.87 5.91 -0.79
CA GLN A 152 -0.51 6.34 -1.09
C GLN A 152 0.17 5.37 -2.07
N GLY A 153 0.04 4.08 -1.81
CA GLY A 153 0.63 3.06 -2.67
C GLY A 153 0.09 3.10 -4.08
N MET A 154 -1.23 3.24 -4.24
CA MET A 154 -1.85 3.35 -5.55
C MET A 154 -1.43 4.63 -6.28
N PHE A 155 -1.25 5.70 -5.55
CA PHE A 155 -0.74 6.94 -6.12
C PHE A 155 0.66 6.75 -6.69
N PHE A 156 1.57 6.12 -5.94
CA PHE A 156 2.92 5.83 -6.41
C PHE A 156 2.91 4.92 -7.64
N SER A 157 2.08 3.90 -7.64
CA SER A 157 1.93 2.99 -8.78
C SER A 157 1.48 3.75 -10.03
N SER A 158 0.53 4.67 -9.86
CA SER A 158 0.02 5.51 -10.95
C SER A 158 1.10 6.44 -11.50
N LEU A 159 1.90 7.06 -10.62
CA LEU A 159 2.99 7.94 -11.03
C LEU A 159 4.05 7.20 -11.85
N GLU A 160 4.42 6.01 -11.42
CA GLU A 160 5.40 5.19 -12.14
C GLU A 160 4.93 4.88 -13.56
N ARG A 161 3.64 4.59 -13.72
CA ARG A 161 3.05 4.33 -15.03
C ARG A 161 3.09 5.58 -15.93
N LEU A 162 2.90 6.75 -15.36
CA LEU A 162 2.92 8.01 -16.10
C LEU A 162 4.34 8.42 -16.51
N LEU A 163 5.33 8.06 -15.70
CA LEU A 163 6.72 8.44 -15.93
C LEU A 163 7.51 7.41 -16.75
N ALA A 164 6.96 6.23 -16.94
CA ALA A 164 7.62 5.14 -17.67
C ALA A 164 7.64 5.34 -19.18
#